data_0cd65b00ef3c61d6805f3def7699bc49
#
_entry.id   0cd65b00ef3c61d6805f3def7699bc49
#
_cell.length_a   1.000
_cell.length_b   1.000
_cell.length_c   1.000
_cell.angle_alpha   90.00
_cell.angle_beta   90.00
_cell.angle_gamma   90.00
#
_symmetry.space_group_name_H-M   'P 1'
#
loop_
_entity.id
_entity.type
_entity.pdbx_description
1 polymer ?
#
loop_
_entity_poly.entity_id
_entity_poly.type
_entity_poly.pdbx_seq_one_letter_code
_entity_poly.pdbx_strand_id
1 'polypeptide(L)'
;MKEGRMAQGEPRAAAGDARFGESPLAQTVAAAGVIRRLTSLLLAMEHPHPTVDAMLAQCCEWERELAAAAPDNAARIGPDADGNRVYLNHATDIGAYNPCFPEYKFDQLDPERAAGGVNFPLVYEGPPGLVHGGFLGVFFDCVIQHHNCVSGLSGKTRSLALTFRRPTPILTHLRFDITRSVTDQGISSKAWLMVDEQLLCTGEVQTLASRPEELATYQFGRRRKVSGS
;
A
#
# COMPACT_ATOMS: atom_id res chain seq x y z
N MET A 1 -32.38 4.53 -51.26
CA MET A 1 -31.43 5.14 -50.31
C MET A 1 -31.91 4.80 -48.90
N LYS A 2 -31.28 3.83 -48.26
CA LYS A 2 -31.48 3.50 -46.84
C LYS A 2 -30.13 3.70 -46.14
N GLU A 3 -30.07 4.75 -45.34
CA GLU A 3 -28.91 5.04 -44.54
C GLU A 3 -28.75 4.01 -43.41
N GLY A 4 -27.66 3.30 -43.43
CA GLY A 4 -27.30 2.36 -42.38
C GLY A 4 -26.76 3.16 -41.14
N ARG A 5 -27.54 3.12 -40.07
CA ARG A 5 -27.18 3.65 -38.76
C ARG A 5 -26.09 2.75 -38.17
N MET A 6 -24.86 3.24 -38.14
CA MET A 6 -23.77 2.58 -37.39
C MET A 6 -24.11 2.63 -35.91
N ALA A 7 -24.30 1.46 -35.30
CA ALA A 7 -24.39 1.33 -33.87
C ALA A 7 -23.03 1.69 -33.27
N GLN A 8 -23.00 2.79 -32.54
CA GLN A 8 -21.88 3.12 -31.65
C GLN A 8 -21.84 2.04 -30.56
N GLY A 9 -20.80 1.19 -30.60
CA GLY A 9 -20.55 0.24 -29.54
C GLY A 9 -20.30 0.99 -28.24
N GLU A 10 -21.10 0.70 -27.24
CA GLU A 10 -20.85 1.13 -25.88
C GLU A 10 -19.44 0.68 -25.46
N PRO A 11 -18.66 1.50 -24.75
CA PRO A 11 -17.37 1.08 -24.27
C PRO A 11 -17.59 -0.12 -23.34
N ARG A 12 -17.05 -1.25 -23.75
CA ARG A 12 -16.98 -2.48 -22.96
C ARG A 12 -16.38 -2.11 -21.61
N ALA A 13 -17.16 -2.18 -20.54
CA ALA A 13 -16.68 -1.96 -19.19
C ALA A 13 -15.38 -2.75 -19.02
N ALA A 14 -14.32 -2.06 -18.64
CA ALA A 14 -13.02 -2.67 -18.41
C ALA A 14 -13.22 -3.83 -17.42
N ALA A 15 -12.73 -5.00 -17.79
CA ALA A 15 -12.70 -6.16 -16.91
C ALA A 15 -11.90 -5.78 -15.67
N GLY A 16 -12.57 -5.53 -14.53
CA GLY A 16 -11.80 -5.24 -13.34
C GLY A 16 -12.51 -4.47 -12.25
N ASP A 17 -13.78 -4.73 -11.97
CA ASP A 17 -14.37 -4.29 -10.71
C ASP A 17 -14.28 -5.37 -9.61
N ALA A 18 -13.33 -6.26 -9.74
CA ALA A 18 -12.99 -7.24 -8.72
C ALA A 18 -12.24 -6.54 -7.60
N ARG A 19 -12.97 -6.04 -6.61
CA ARG A 19 -12.37 -5.39 -5.43
C ARG A 19 -11.70 -6.43 -4.55
N PHE A 20 -10.42 -6.23 -4.27
CA PHE A 20 -9.68 -7.00 -3.26
C PHE A 20 -9.89 -6.41 -1.86
N GLY A 21 -11.10 -6.06 -1.50
CA GLY A 21 -11.49 -5.48 -0.23
C GLY A 21 -12.30 -4.20 -0.34
N GLU A 22 -12.57 -3.57 0.79
CA GLU A 22 -13.35 -2.33 0.89
C GLU A 22 -12.46 -1.09 0.71
N SER A 23 -13.05 0.00 0.26
CA SER A 23 -12.35 1.29 0.21
C SER A 23 -12.05 1.80 1.62
N PRO A 24 -10.87 2.38 1.88
CA PRO A 24 -10.57 2.98 3.16
C PRO A 24 -11.49 4.19 3.42
N LEU A 25 -11.79 4.45 4.69
CA LEU A 25 -12.56 5.64 5.08
C LEU A 25 -11.79 6.91 4.72
N ALA A 26 -12.46 7.90 4.13
CA ALA A 26 -11.85 9.18 3.77
C ALA A 26 -11.22 9.88 4.99
N GLN A 27 -11.83 9.76 6.17
CA GLN A 27 -11.29 10.30 7.42
C GLN A 27 -9.99 9.61 7.81
N THR A 28 -9.87 8.28 7.64
CA THR A 28 -8.63 7.53 7.90
C THR A 28 -7.52 7.96 6.96
N VAL A 29 -7.83 8.15 5.67
CA VAL A 29 -6.87 8.65 4.67
C VAL A 29 -6.35 10.03 5.08
N ALA A 30 -7.23 10.97 5.43
CA ALA A 30 -6.84 12.31 5.86
C ALA A 30 -5.96 12.27 7.12
N ALA A 31 -6.35 11.48 8.12
CA ALA A 31 -5.61 11.32 9.37
C ALA A 31 -4.22 10.70 9.15
N ALA A 32 -4.10 9.68 8.30
CA ALA A 32 -2.83 9.02 8.01
C ALA A 32 -1.79 10.00 7.47
N GLY A 33 -2.18 10.88 6.54
CA GLY A 33 -1.30 11.93 6.01
C GLY A 33 -0.83 12.91 7.09
N VAL A 34 -1.73 13.34 7.99
CA VAL A 34 -1.38 14.23 9.11
C VAL A 34 -0.41 13.53 10.06
N ILE A 35 -0.70 12.30 10.46
CA ILE A 35 0.13 11.51 11.40
C ILE A 35 1.55 11.34 10.82
N ARG A 36 1.67 11.00 9.54
CA ARG A 36 2.99 10.85 8.89
C ARG A 36 3.81 12.15 8.91
N ARG A 37 3.16 13.30 8.60
CA ARG A 37 3.84 14.60 8.69
C ARG A 37 4.23 14.95 10.12
N LEU A 38 3.35 14.73 11.10
CA LEU A 38 3.67 14.95 12.51
C LEU A 38 4.82 14.08 12.97
N THR A 39 4.84 12.81 12.59
CA THR A 39 5.97 11.90 12.91
C THR A 39 7.28 12.43 12.33
N SER A 40 7.30 12.88 11.08
CA SER A 40 8.49 13.48 10.48
C SER A 40 8.95 14.75 11.21
N LEU A 41 8.02 15.61 11.65
CA LEU A 41 8.35 16.79 12.43
C LEU A 41 8.90 16.44 13.82
N LEU A 42 8.32 15.44 14.50
CA LEU A 42 8.84 14.97 15.80
C LEU A 42 10.27 14.44 15.69
N LEU A 43 10.58 13.70 14.63
CA LEU A 43 11.92 13.18 14.35
C LEU A 43 12.94 14.28 14.01
N ALA A 44 12.47 15.41 13.49
CA ALA A 44 13.30 16.58 13.18
C ALA A 44 13.57 17.50 14.39
N MET A 45 12.93 17.24 15.55
CA MET A 45 13.10 18.11 16.72
C MET A 45 14.47 17.85 17.40
N GLU A 46 15.25 18.90 17.60
CA GLU A 46 16.53 18.85 18.31
C GLU A 46 16.41 19.22 19.80
N HIS A 47 15.32 19.89 20.17
CA HIS A 47 15.06 20.37 21.53
C HIS A 47 13.60 20.15 21.94
N PRO A 48 13.32 20.04 23.26
CA PRO A 48 11.95 20.01 23.76
C PRO A 48 11.12 21.22 23.29
N HIS A 49 9.86 20.99 22.95
CA HIS A 49 8.96 22.02 22.47
C HIS A 49 7.59 21.93 23.16
N PRO A 50 7.01 23.03 23.68
CA PRO A 50 5.74 23.00 24.42
C PRO A 50 4.58 22.38 23.65
N THR A 51 4.57 22.52 22.31
CA THR A 51 3.57 21.89 21.46
C THR A 51 3.63 20.37 21.51
N VAL A 52 4.83 19.77 21.71
CA VAL A 52 4.99 18.31 21.82
C VAL A 52 4.34 17.82 23.13
N ASP A 53 4.50 18.56 24.24
CA ASP A 53 3.85 18.24 25.52
C ASP A 53 2.31 18.32 25.41
N ALA A 54 1.80 19.38 24.77
CA ALA A 54 0.38 19.54 24.51
C ALA A 54 -0.17 18.44 23.61
N MET A 55 0.60 18.08 22.55
CA MET A 55 0.26 17.02 21.62
C MET A 55 0.22 15.65 22.33
N LEU A 56 1.19 15.37 23.20
CA LEU A 56 1.23 14.12 23.97
C LEU A 56 -0.01 13.98 24.85
N ALA A 57 -0.40 15.03 25.61
CA ALA A 57 -1.59 15.03 26.44
C ALA A 57 -2.87 14.77 25.61
N GLN A 58 -2.99 15.45 24.47
CA GLN A 58 -4.17 15.33 23.60
C GLN A 58 -4.21 13.96 22.90
N CYS A 59 -3.08 13.42 22.46
CA CYS A 59 -3.02 12.10 21.85
C CYS A 59 -3.42 11.00 22.84
N CYS A 60 -3.02 11.09 24.10
CA CYS A 60 -3.44 10.15 25.16
C CYS A 60 -4.96 10.18 25.40
N GLU A 61 -5.59 11.35 25.29
CA GLU A 61 -7.06 11.47 25.34
C GLU A 61 -7.72 10.79 24.17
N TRP A 62 -7.31 11.14 22.94
CA TRP A 62 -7.83 10.55 21.72
C TRP A 62 -7.59 9.03 21.64
N GLU A 63 -6.46 8.54 22.13
CA GLU A 63 -6.19 7.09 22.21
C GLU A 63 -7.25 6.39 23.06
N ARG A 64 -7.61 6.96 24.24
CA ARG A 64 -8.65 6.39 25.13
C ARG A 64 -10.03 6.43 24.47
N GLU A 65 -10.41 7.56 23.83
CA GLU A 65 -11.67 7.68 23.12
C GLU A 65 -11.79 6.70 21.96
N LEU A 66 -10.74 6.62 21.12
CA LEU A 66 -10.72 5.70 19.98
C LEU A 66 -10.68 4.24 20.41
N ALA A 67 -9.96 3.91 21.49
CA ALA A 67 -9.92 2.56 22.03
C ALA A 67 -11.29 2.11 22.54
N ALA A 68 -12.04 3.03 23.16
CA ALA A 68 -13.41 2.74 23.64
C ALA A 68 -14.41 2.57 22.48
N ALA A 69 -14.21 3.29 21.37
CA ALA A 69 -15.07 3.22 20.19
C ALA A 69 -14.66 2.16 19.16
N ALA A 70 -13.39 1.71 19.21
CA ALA A 70 -12.90 0.72 18.27
C ALA A 70 -13.55 -0.65 18.56
N PRO A 71 -14.00 -1.37 17.53
CA PRO A 71 -14.46 -2.74 17.71
C PRO A 71 -13.33 -3.58 18.29
N ASP A 72 -13.68 -4.50 19.19
CA ASP A 72 -12.74 -5.46 19.76
C ASP A 72 -11.89 -6.06 18.63
N ASN A 73 -10.60 -6.22 18.89
CA ASN A 73 -9.65 -6.75 17.89
C ASN A 73 -10.05 -8.13 17.35
N ALA A 74 -10.87 -8.88 18.12
CA ALA A 74 -11.48 -10.12 17.68
C ALA A 74 -12.68 -9.90 16.75
N ALA A 75 -13.32 -8.72 16.75
CA ALA A 75 -14.57 -8.42 16.09
C ALA A 75 -14.41 -7.61 14.77
N ARG A 76 -13.22 -7.39 14.27
CA ARG A 76 -13.02 -6.93 12.87
C ARG A 76 -13.27 -8.08 11.89
N ILE A 77 -14.44 -8.60 12.01
CA ILE A 77 -15.03 -9.64 11.22
C ILE A 77 -16.01 -8.88 10.34
N GLY A 78 -15.96 -9.11 9.03
CA GLY A 78 -16.86 -8.44 8.08
C GLY A 78 -18.34 -8.65 8.41
N PRO A 79 -19.23 -7.94 7.73
CA PRO A 79 -20.68 -7.98 8.00
C PRO A 79 -21.34 -9.34 7.70
N ASP A 80 -20.64 -10.28 7.13
CA ASP A 80 -21.13 -11.62 6.93
C ASP A 80 -21.08 -12.43 8.24
N ALA A 81 -22.16 -13.14 8.50
CA ALA A 81 -22.36 -13.95 9.71
C ALA A 81 -21.28 -15.03 9.93
N ASP A 82 -20.41 -15.27 8.96
CA ASP A 82 -19.38 -16.30 8.95
C ASP A 82 -18.04 -15.83 9.55
N GLY A 83 -17.95 -14.60 9.98
CA GLY A 83 -16.79 -14.11 10.70
C GLY A 83 -15.55 -13.85 9.84
N ASN A 84 -15.72 -13.50 8.59
CA ASN A 84 -14.65 -13.16 7.70
C ASN A 84 -14.08 -11.76 7.98
N ARG A 85 -12.78 -11.63 7.89
CA ARG A 85 -12.11 -10.34 8.05
C ARG A 85 -12.40 -9.45 6.85
N VAL A 86 -12.79 -8.19 7.10
CA VAL A 86 -12.83 -7.16 6.07
C VAL A 86 -11.40 -6.78 5.70
N TYR A 87 -11.06 -6.91 4.43
CA TYR A 87 -9.82 -6.43 3.85
C TYR A 87 -10.04 -5.05 3.25
N LEU A 88 -9.06 -4.17 3.41
CA LEU A 88 -9.01 -2.95 2.63
C LEU A 88 -8.57 -3.26 1.20
N ASN A 89 -9.06 -2.45 0.27
CA ASN A 89 -8.81 -2.65 -1.16
C ASN A 89 -7.30 -2.44 -1.46
N HIS A 90 -6.62 -3.54 -1.80
CA HIS A 90 -5.21 -3.52 -2.16
C HIS A 90 -4.90 -2.89 -3.53
N ALA A 91 -5.93 -2.59 -4.33
CA ALA A 91 -5.82 -1.70 -5.49
C ALA A 91 -5.87 -0.21 -5.11
N THR A 92 -5.62 0.12 -3.86
CA THR A 92 -5.45 1.47 -3.33
C THR A 92 -4.06 1.55 -2.72
N ASP A 93 -3.38 2.69 -2.88
CA ASP A 93 -2.12 2.93 -2.19
C ASP A 93 -2.29 2.74 -0.68
N ILE A 94 -1.61 1.74 -0.13
CA ILE A 94 -1.67 1.45 1.30
C ILE A 94 -1.13 2.61 2.14
N GLY A 95 -0.15 3.35 1.63
CA GLY A 95 0.39 4.54 2.26
C GLY A 95 -0.63 5.67 2.37
N ALA A 96 -1.65 5.71 1.52
CA ALA A 96 -2.70 6.72 1.61
C ALA A 96 -3.50 6.63 2.93
N TYR A 97 -3.71 5.43 3.48
CA TYR A 97 -4.52 5.22 4.69
C TYR A 97 -3.75 4.64 5.88
N ASN A 98 -2.54 4.15 5.67
CA ASN A 98 -1.68 3.63 6.74
C ASN A 98 -0.40 4.49 6.84
N PRO A 99 -0.24 5.28 7.91
CA PRO A 99 0.89 6.21 8.03
C PRO A 99 2.26 5.53 8.13
N CYS A 100 2.30 4.23 8.41
CA CYS A 100 3.54 3.45 8.49
C CYS A 100 4.10 3.05 7.12
N PHE A 101 3.31 3.21 6.05
CA PHE A 101 3.71 2.84 4.69
C PHE A 101 4.00 4.09 3.85
N PRO A 102 5.02 4.06 2.96
CA PRO A 102 5.29 5.18 2.07
C PRO A 102 4.15 5.37 1.06
N GLU A 103 3.80 6.64 0.80
CA GLU A 103 2.86 7.02 -0.25
C GLU A 103 3.58 7.06 -1.60
N TYR A 104 2.91 6.56 -2.62
CA TYR A 104 3.39 6.61 -4.00
C TYR A 104 2.23 6.94 -4.95
N LYS A 105 2.57 7.32 -6.16
CA LYS A 105 1.61 7.61 -7.21
C LYS A 105 2.02 6.95 -8.51
N PHE A 106 1.07 6.27 -9.15
CA PHE A 106 1.26 5.81 -10.52
C PHE A 106 0.99 6.94 -11.51
N ASP A 107 1.89 7.08 -12.48
CA ASP A 107 1.69 7.90 -13.68
C ASP A 107 1.22 7.03 -14.85
N GLN A 108 1.63 5.76 -14.86
CA GLN A 108 1.24 4.73 -15.82
C GLN A 108 0.91 3.43 -15.09
N LEU A 109 -0.17 2.77 -15.50
CA LEU A 109 -0.64 1.55 -14.86
C LEU A 109 -1.34 0.64 -15.87
N ASP A 110 -0.55 -0.21 -16.52
CA ASP A 110 -0.98 -1.19 -17.52
C ASP A 110 -0.84 -2.61 -16.97
N PRO A 111 -1.48 -3.64 -17.57
CA PRO A 111 -1.40 -5.01 -17.05
C PRO A 111 0.03 -5.58 -16.95
N GLU A 112 0.95 -5.18 -17.81
CA GLU A 112 2.31 -5.70 -17.87
C GLU A 112 3.35 -4.73 -17.31
N ARG A 113 3.02 -3.44 -17.24
CA ARG A 113 3.93 -2.37 -16.85
C ARG A 113 3.23 -1.33 -15.99
N ALA A 114 3.98 -0.77 -15.05
CA ALA A 114 3.57 0.39 -14.30
C ALA A 114 4.78 1.28 -14.04
N ALA A 115 4.52 2.58 -13.91
CA ALA A 115 5.54 3.57 -13.56
C ALA A 115 4.93 4.66 -12.69
N GLY A 116 5.78 5.34 -11.90
CA GLY A 116 5.31 6.40 -11.05
C GLY A 116 6.39 7.06 -10.22
N GLY A 117 5.96 7.79 -9.20
CA GLY A 117 6.81 8.52 -8.30
C GLY A 117 6.56 8.19 -6.82
N VAL A 118 7.60 8.32 -6.02
CA VAL A 118 7.57 8.18 -4.56
C VAL A 118 8.50 9.19 -3.92
N ASN A 119 8.10 9.71 -2.76
CA ASN A 119 8.96 10.45 -1.86
C ASN A 119 9.03 9.73 -0.52
N PHE A 120 10.22 9.67 0.06
CA PHE A 120 10.41 9.14 1.40
C PHE A 120 10.68 10.30 2.36
N PRO A 121 9.69 10.73 3.17
CA PRO A 121 9.90 11.69 4.24
C PRO A 121 10.81 11.14 5.34
N LEU A 122 11.18 12.02 6.28
CA LEU A 122 12.10 11.72 7.37
C LEU A 122 11.71 10.49 8.20
N VAL A 123 10.43 10.19 8.30
CA VAL A 123 9.92 9.00 9.02
C VAL A 123 10.48 7.67 8.49
N TYR A 124 11.01 7.65 7.27
CA TYR A 124 11.60 6.46 6.64
C TYR A 124 13.13 6.46 6.65
N GLU A 125 13.75 7.42 7.35
CA GLU A 125 15.20 7.50 7.45
C GLU A 125 15.78 6.30 8.20
N GLY A 126 16.91 5.83 7.71
CA GLY A 126 17.79 4.87 8.38
C GLY A 126 19.13 5.53 8.72
N PRO A 127 20.20 5.32 7.95
CA PRO A 127 21.38 6.15 8.07
C PRO A 127 21.06 7.62 7.70
N PRO A 128 21.72 8.62 8.29
CA PRO A 128 21.43 10.03 8.05
C PRO A 128 21.34 10.38 6.57
N GLY A 129 20.21 10.98 6.17
CA GLY A 129 19.91 11.37 4.80
C GLY A 129 19.45 10.25 3.85
N LEU A 130 19.36 9.00 4.33
CA LEU A 130 19.09 7.82 3.49
C LEU A 130 17.87 7.05 3.97
N VAL A 131 17.13 6.47 3.02
CA VAL A 131 16.00 5.58 3.31
C VAL A 131 16.52 4.29 3.95
N HIS A 132 15.88 3.86 5.04
CA HIS A 132 16.16 2.56 5.64
C HIS A 132 15.76 1.42 4.69
N GLY A 133 16.67 0.45 4.48
CA GLY A 133 16.47 -0.63 3.51
C GLY A 133 15.19 -1.46 3.74
N GLY A 134 14.74 -1.61 4.98
CA GLY A 134 13.48 -2.26 5.31
C GLY A 134 12.26 -1.54 4.71
N PHE A 135 12.25 -0.20 4.69
CA PHE A 135 11.18 0.57 4.06
C PHE A 135 11.20 0.48 2.53
N LEU A 136 12.36 0.30 1.92
CA LEU A 136 12.44 -0.04 0.49
C LEU A 136 11.80 -1.40 0.21
N GLY A 137 11.99 -2.38 1.11
CA GLY A 137 11.30 -3.68 1.02
C GLY A 137 9.79 -3.53 1.10
N VAL A 138 9.29 -2.78 2.08
CA VAL A 138 7.87 -2.46 2.24
C VAL A 138 7.33 -1.76 0.99
N PHE A 139 8.04 -0.77 0.47
CA PHE A 139 7.65 -0.04 -0.75
C PHE A 139 7.52 -0.97 -1.96
N PHE A 140 8.53 -1.79 -2.24
CA PHE A 140 8.49 -2.69 -3.41
C PHE A 140 7.39 -3.74 -3.29
N ASP A 141 7.17 -4.31 -2.11
CA ASP A 141 6.07 -5.25 -1.90
C ASP A 141 4.72 -4.57 -2.14
N CYS A 142 4.49 -3.40 -1.56
CA CYS A 142 3.22 -2.68 -1.69
C CYS A 142 2.92 -2.23 -3.11
N VAL A 143 3.87 -1.59 -3.80
CA VAL A 143 3.65 -1.04 -5.14
C VAL A 143 3.44 -2.14 -6.18
N ILE A 144 4.15 -3.27 -6.04
CA ILE A 144 4.00 -4.42 -6.92
C ILE A 144 2.66 -5.13 -6.66
N GLN A 145 2.27 -5.32 -5.40
CA GLN A 145 0.96 -5.92 -5.08
C GLN A 145 -0.19 -5.02 -5.52
N HIS A 146 -0.08 -3.71 -5.40
CA HIS A 146 -1.06 -2.77 -5.94
C HIS A 146 -1.22 -2.95 -7.47
N HIS A 147 -0.11 -3.00 -8.22
CA HIS A 147 -0.12 -3.27 -9.67
C HIS A 147 -0.80 -4.61 -9.99
N ASN A 148 -0.51 -5.67 -9.23
CA ASN A 148 -1.15 -6.97 -9.39
C ASN A 148 -2.68 -6.88 -9.17
N CYS A 149 -3.12 -6.21 -8.11
CA CYS A 149 -4.54 -6.06 -7.77
C CYS A 149 -5.32 -5.30 -8.85
N VAL A 150 -4.80 -4.17 -9.33
CA VAL A 150 -5.43 -3.39 -10.40
C VAL A 150 -5.54 -4.20 -11.70
N SER A 151 -4.57 -5.07 -11.95
CA SER A 151 -4.58 -5.98 -13.10
C SER A 151 -5.47 -7.21 -12.91
N GLY A 152 -6.29 -7.25 -11.86
CA GLY A 152 -7.27 -8.31 -11.62
C GLY A 152 -6.71 -9.60 -11.03
N LEU A 153 -5.43 -9.63 -10.66
CA LEU A 153 -4.78 -10.76 -10.02
C LEU A 153 -4.02 -10.28 -8.79
N SER A 154 -4.21 -10.95 -7.68
CA SER A 154 -3.44 -10.75 -6.46
C SER A 154 -3.13 -12.08 -5.82
N GLY A 155 -2.36 -12.05 -4.75
CA GLY A 155 -2.03 -13.25 -4.03
C GLY A 155 -1.05 -12.99 -2.92
N LYS A 156 -0.46 -14.07 -2.46
CA LYS A 156 0.53 -14.02 -1.39
C LYS A 156 1.92 -13.84 -1.98
N THR A 157 2.65 -12.85 -1.52
CA THR A 157 4.08 -12.72 -1.79
C THR A 157 4.80 -13.99 -1.32
N ARG A 158 5.44 -14.68 -2.23
CA ARG A 158 6.23 -15.88 -1.97
C ARG A 158 7.68 -15.53 -1.64
N SER A 159 8.22 -14.57 -2.38
CA SER A 159 9.57 -14.06 -2.15
C SER A 159 9.68 -12.61 -2.59
N LEU A 160 10.51 -11.87 -1.88
CA LEU A 160 10.93 -10.51 -2.21
C LEU A 160 12.46 -10.48 -2.10
N ALA A 161 13.13 -10.15 -3.18
CA ALA A 161 14.57 -9.94 -3.22
C ALA A 161 14.89 -8.50 -3.58
N LEU A 162 15.75 -7.86 -2.79
CA LEU A 162 16.21 -6.49 -3.04
C LEU A 162 17.69 -6.49 -3.41
N THR A 163 18.04 -5.64 -4.36
CA THR A 163 19.44 -5.36 -4.68
C THR A 163 19.66 -3.85 -4.58
N PHE A 164 20.39 -3.45 -3.55
CA PHE A 164 20.80 -2.08 -3.32
C PHE A 164 22.02 -1.76 -4.20
N ARG A 165 21.89 -0.80 -5.10
CA ARG A 165 22.94 -0.39 -6.04
C ARG A 165 23.64 0.87 -5.57
N ARG A 166 22.85 1.81 -5.03
CA ARG A 166 23.31 3.10 -4.51
C ARG A 166 22.50 3.48 -3.28
N PRO A 167 23.02 4.33 -2.40
CA PRO A 167 22.24 4.92 -1.32
C PRO A 167 21.00 5.62 -1.86
N THR A 168 19.84 5.38 -1.26
CA THR A 168 18.57 5.99 -1.65
C THR A 168 18.32 7.21 -0.77
N PRO A 169 18.30 8.44 -1.31
CA PRO A 169 18.11 9.64 -0.50
C PRO A 169 16.65 9.77 -0.01
N ILE A 170 16.46 10.30 1.22
CA ILE A 170 15.17 10.79 1.69
C ILE A 170 14.89 12.18 1.11
N LEU A 171 13.65 12.67 1.27
CA LEU A 171 13.21 14.02 0.90
C LEU A 171 13.48 14.37 -0.59
N THR A 172 13.59 13.35 -1.41
CA THR A 172 13.90 13.45 -2.84
C THR A 172 12.80 12.78 -3.63
N HIS A 173 12.39 13.38 -4.75
CA HIS A 173 11.46 12.74 -5.66
C HIS A 173 12.17 11.63 -6.43
N LEU A 174 11.71 10.41 -6.25
CA LEU A 174 12.24 9.22 -6.91
C LEU A 174 11.21 8.69 -7.89
N ARG A 175 11.69 8.09 -8.97
CA ARG A 175 10.85 7.39 -9.95
C ARG A 175 10.99 5.90 -9.77
N PHE A 176 9.90 5.19 -10.04
CA PHE A 176 9.91 3.74 -10.13
C PHE A 176 9.27 3.26 -11.43
N ASP A 177 9.77 2.13 -11.91
CA ASP A 177 9.21 1.37 -13.01
C ASP A 177 8.99 -0.08 -12.58
N ILE A 178 7.94 -0.72 -13.10
CA ILE A 178 7.61 -2.12 -12.81
C ILE A 178 7.36 -2.83 -14.14
N THR A 179 7.90 -4.04 -14.26
CA THR A 179 7.46 -5.02 -15.26
C THR A 179 6.90 -6.23 -14.57
N ARG A 180 5.93 -6.87 -15.22
CA ARG A 180 5.21 -8.02 -14.69
C ARG A 180 5.00 -9.06 -15.77
N SER A 181 5.13 -10.33 -15.40
CA SER A 181 4.76 -11.47 -16.22
C SER A 181 3.92 -12.45 -15.40
N VAL A 182 2.88 -13.00 -16.01
CA VAL A 182 2.01 -14.01 -15.42
C VAL A 182 2.31 -15.35 -16.07
N THR A 183 2.52 -16.37 -15.25
CA THR A 183 2.78 -17.75 -15.66
C THR A 183 1.88 -18.68 -14.87
N ASP A 184 1.87 -19.96 -15.23
CA ASP A 184 1.14 -21.00 -14.50
C ASP A 184 1.62 -21.16 -13.05
N GLN A 185 2.83 -20.69 -12.74
CA GLN A 185 3.43 -20.75 -11.40
C GLN A 185 3.12 -19.53 -10.54
N GLY A 186 2.49 -18.49 -11.10
CA GLY A 186 2.17 -17.24 -10.41
C GLY A 186 2.60 -16.01 -11.19
N ILE A 187 2.84 -14.94 -10.46
CA ILE A 187 3.24 -13.64 -11.02
C ILE A 187 4.71 -13.37 -10.65
N SER A 188 5.51 -13.08 -11.65
CA SER A 188 6.87 -12.57 -11.48
C SER A 188 6.89 -11.08 -11.81
N SER A 189 7.31 -10.27 -10.86
CA SER A 189 7.40 -8.82 -11.01
C SER A 189 8.81 -8.35 -10.71
N LYS A 190 9.27 -7.37 -11.47
CA LYS A 190 10.54 -6.69 -11.24
C LYS A 190 10.32 -5.19 -11.27
N ALA A 191 10.87 -4.50 -10.29
CA ALA A 191 10.77 -3.06 -10.15
C ALA A 191 12.14 -2.42 -9.98
N TRP A 192 12.25 -1.19 -10.44
CA TRP A 192 13.45 -0.35 -10.34
C TRP A 192 13.09 0.96 -9.65
N LEU A 193 13.95 1.41 -8.76
CA LEU A 193 13.85 2.71 -8.12
C LEU A 193 15.02 3.57 -8.56
N MET A 194 14.74 4.78 -9.02
CA MET A 194 15.71 5.65 -9.68
C MET A 194 15.59 7.09 -9.18
N VAL A 195 16.70 7.80 -9.20
CA VAL A 195 16.74 9.26 -9.16
C VAL A 195 17.38 9.74 -10.46
N ASP A 196 16.69 10.61 -11.19
CA ASP A 196 17.05 10.97 -12.55
C ASP A 196 17.25 9.70 -13.41
N GLU A 197 18.44 9.47 -13.96
CA GLU A 197 18.79 8.26 -14.72
C GLU A 197 19.58 7.24 -13.89
N GLN A 198 19.80 7.50 -12.59
CA GLN A 198 20.61 6.63 -11.74
C GLN A 198 19.76 5.57 -11.05
N LEU A 199 20.09 4.31 -11.30
CA LEU A 199 19.49 3.18 -10.59
C LEU A 199 20.00 3.12 -9.15
N LEU A 200 19.05 3.16 -8.21
CA LEU A 200 19.32 3.08 -6.77
C LEU A 200 19.12 1.67 -6.22
N CYS A 201 17.97 1.09 -6.51
CA CYS A 201 17.57 -0.21 -5.99
C CYS A 201 16.69 -0.97 -6.98
N THR A 202 16.75 -2.30 -6.96
CA THR A 202 15.81 -3.17 -7.67
C THR A 202 15.11 -4.10 -6.69
N GLY A 203 13.81 -4.35 -6.94
CA GLY A 203 13.02 -5.34 -6.23
C GLY A 203 12.52 -6.42 -7.19
N GLU A 204 12.64 -7.68 -6.82
CA GLU A 204 12.08 -8.82 -7.54
C GLU A 204 11.10 -9.54 -6.62
N VAL A 205 9.85 -9.69 -7.07
CA VAL A 205 8.77 -10.28 -6.27
C VAL A 205 8.17 -11.45 -7.03
N GLN A 206 8.06 -12.58 -6.34
CA GLN A 206 7.28 -13.72 -6.79
C GLN A 206 5.99 -13.79 -5.98
N THR A 207 4.85 -13.75 -6.65
CA THR A 207 3.53 -13.81 -6.05
C THR A 207 2.81 -15.06 -6.49
N LEU A 208 2.24 -15.81 -5.54
CA LEU A 208 1.29 -16.88 -5.83
C LEU A 208 0.00 -16.22 -6.29
N ALA A 209 -0.30 -16.33 -7.58
CA ALA A 209 -1.50 -15.71 -8.15
C ALA A 209 -2.77 -16.39 -7.63
N SER A 210 -3.74 -15.59 -7.25
CA SER A 210 -5.10 -16.03 -6.89
C SER A 210 -6.10 -15.03 -7.41
N ARG A 211 -7.26 -15.52 -7.83
CA ARG A 211 -8.38 -14.65 -8.19
C ARG A 211 -9.10 -14.15 -6.92
N PRO A 212 -9.82 -13.03 -6.98
CA PRO A 212 -10.55 -12.52 -5.81
C PRO A 212 -11.48 -13.56 -5.17
N GLU A 213 -12.15 -14.38 -5.99
CA GLU A 213 -13.06 -15.43 -5.54
C GLU A 213 -12.31 -16.52 -4.75
N GLU A 214 -11.10 -16.85 -5.18
CA GLU A 214 -10.25 -17.81 -4.49
C GLU A 214 -9.75 -17.23 -3.18
N LEU A 215 -9.35 -15.94 -3.17
CA LEU A 215 -8.91 -15.25 -1.94
C LEU A 215 -10.01 -15.16 -0.90
N ALA A 216 -11.26 -15.00 -1.33
CA ALA A 216 -12.42 -14.98 -0.43
C ALA A 216 -12.61 -16.32 0.32
N THR A 217 -12.19 -17.44 -0.27
CA THR A 217 -12.26 -18.77 0.37
C THR A 217 -11.12 -19.04 1.34
N TYR A 218 -10.01 -18.30 1.24
CA TYR A 218 -8.89 -18.44 2.15
C TYR A 218 -9.20 -17.85 3.52
N GLN A 219 -8.97 -18.61 4.57
CA GLN A 219 -9.06 -18.13 5.96
C GLN A 219 -7.85 -17.26 6.36
N PHE A 220 -7.27 -16.53 5.41
CA PHE A 220 -6.20 -15.61 5.70
C PHE A 220 -6.67 -14.50 6.64
N GLY A 221 -5.85 -14.20 7.60
CA GLY A 221 -6.06 -13.05 8.45
C GLY A 221 -7.23 -13.17 9.43
N ARG A 222 -7.76 -14.36 9.69
CA ARG A 222 -8.51 -14.55 10.95
C ARG A 222 -7.56 -14.22 12.09
N ARG A 223 -7.82 -13.14 12.77
CA ARG A 223 -7.11 -12.86 14.01
C ARG A 223 -7.47 -14.01 14.95
N ARG A 224 -6.46 -14.70 15.48
CA ARG A 224 -6.68 -15.67 16.55
C ARG A 224 -7.39 -14.93 17.69
N LYS A 225 -8.50 -15.47 18.18
CA LYS A 225 -9.03 -15.05 19.47
C LYS A 225 -7.87 -15.23 20.45
N VAL A 226 -7.37 -14.15 21.02
CA VAL A 226 -6.57 -14.26 22.22
C VAL A 226 -7.59 -14.75 23.26
N SER A 227 -7.50 -16.02 23.61
CA SER A 227 -8.22 -16.57 24.74
C SER A 227 -7.82 -15.70 25.92
N GLY A 228 -8.79 -14.97 26.47
CA GLY A 228 -8.58 -14.06 27.58
C GLY A 228 -7.93 -14.80 28.73
N SER A 229 -6.90 -14.20 29.25
CA SER A 229 -6.38 -14.47 30.58
C SER A 229 -7.37 -14.01 31.62
#